data_6e9799999b3ca4aa78ea9be880be2824
#
_entry.id   6e9799999b3ca4aa78ea9be880be2824
#
_cell.length_a   1.000
_cell.length_b   1.000
_cell.length_c   1.000
_cell.angle_alpha   90.00
_cell.angle_beta   90.00
_cell.angle_gamma   90.00
#
_symmetry.space_group_name_H-M   'P 1'
#
loop_
_entity.id
_entity.type
_entity.pdbx_description
1 polymer ?
#
loop_
_entity_poly.entity_id
_entity_poly.type
_entity_poly.pdbx_seq_one_letter_code
_entity_poly.pdbx_strand_id
1 'polypeptide(L)'
;MKKNSKIKKFKKIFSSLLLVPALLLPSFVSAAAPVVTEVKANNIKTEEKQNTLDKKIEEVQEVKSKKEDLSQNKNPIYSSWAIKDLNEAQFMGLYPAKFVLDGKDFTKPVTLDDAMACYELAREKIEERDLVTGGDFAFKDLTRAEILNSISKLLNDEKFEMKNLREAKIFLGSADEKYLNSKIPLQEMISLYNRAVNRILQDSGKVSKGFFYEVSNKDNKIYMLGSIHVGKSSLYPLDENIISALKSSDKIYMEIDVTNKEEAKKMGEKIYYKDGKNLKDDLGEDLYTRVLKIFEGFGMKEDQVKSLKPWAVYNALSSDPAPESPKASLGIESYFMSLSLLNKIPIDELESMEYQSNILENFDKAAYIKMIESLTSEIERNGYKNINSGLENLLEFWQSGDRAKMKSILSVKGDEVSEKFSQALSSERDKGMAQKIDGLLKKDGKNTYFILIGSAHLVPENSVTGILRDMGYKVVEK
;
A
#
# COMPACT_ATOMS: atom_id res chain seq x y z
N MET A 1 31.46 21.52 -4.08
CA MET A 1 31.32 20.69 -5.32
C MET A 1 31.04 19.21 -5.09
N LYS A 2 31.60 18.53 -4.05
CA LYS A 2 31.34 17.08 -3.79
C LYS A 2 29.89 16.74 -3.35
N LYS A 3 29.17 17.65 -2.68
CA LYS A 3 27.78 17.45 -2.23
C LYS A 3 26.77 17.41 -3.38
N ASN A 4 26.97 18.23 -4.42
CA ASN A 4 26.11 18.26 -5.61
C ASN A 4 26.26 17.03 -6.53
N SER A 5 27.44 16.39 -6.51
CA SER A 5 27.68 15.17 -7.31
C SER A 5 26.98 13.94 -6.70
N LYS A 6 26.89 13.85 -5.37
CA LYS A 6 26.17 12.77 -4.66
C LYS A 6 24.66 12.88 -4.87
N ILE A 7 24.11 14.10 -4.80
CA ILE A 7 22.69 14.37 -5.04
C ILE A 7 22.30 14.06 -6.50
N LYS A 8 23.17 14.38 -7.47
CA LYS A 8 22.92 14.04 -8.89
C LYS A 8 22.96 12.53 -9.15
N LYS A 9 23.86 11.77 -8.52
CA LYS A 9 23.93 10.31 -8.65
C LYS A 9 22.73 9.61 -8.01
N PHE A 10 22.28 10.11 -6.86
CA PHE A 10 21.10 9.63 -6.14
C PHE A 10 19.82 9.84 -6.96
N LYS A 11 19.62 11.03 -7.50
CA LYS A 11 18.47 11.33 -8.37
C LYS A 11 18.37 10.41 -9.60
N LYS A 12 19.51 9.89 -10.12
CA LYS A 12 19.54 8.98 -11.27
C LYS A 12 18.99 7.59 -11.00
N ILE A 13 19.26 7.01 -9.85
CA ILE A 13 18.75 5.69 -9.46
C ILE A 13 17.25 5.79 -9.17
N PHE A 14 16.81 6.92 -8.59
CA PHE A 14 15.47 7.08 -8.07
C PHE A 14 14.39 7.31 -9.14
N SER A 15 14.72 7.95 -10.26
CA SER A 15 13.74 8.16 -11.35
C SER A 15 13.28 6.88 -12.03
N SER A 16 14.11 5.82 -12.00
CA SER A 16 13.75 4.51 -12.55
C SER A 16 12.97 3.62 -11.57
N LEU A 17 13.09 3.87 -10.25
CA LEU A 17 12.39 3.14 -9.19
C LEU A 17 10.88 3.43 -9.12
N LEU A 18 10.47 4.64 -9.54
CA LEU A 18 9.09 5.12 -9.46
C LEU A 18 8.13 4.50 -10.46
N LEU A 19 8.66 3.91 -11.54
CA LEU A 19 7.87 3.48 -12.69
C LEU A 19 7.60 1.97 -12.70
N VAL A 20 8.15 1.23 -11.72
CA VAL A 20 7.94 -0.22 -11.64
C VAL A 20 6.88 -0.52 -10.60
N PRO A 21 5.76 -1.16 -10.96
CA PRO A 21 4.75 -1.57 -10.01
C PRO A 21 5.33 -2.56 -9.00
N ALA A 22 5.47 -2.17 -7.74
CA ALA A 22 5.91 -3.07 -6.66
C ALA A 22 4.95 -4.26 -6.45
N LEU A 23 3.75 -4.18 -7.03
CA LEU A 23 2.73 -5.24 -7.03
C LEU A 23 3.10 -6.45 -7.91
N LEU A 24 4.13 -6.36 -8.75
CA LEU A 24 4.50 -7.38 -9.70
C LEU A 24 5.36 -8.52 -9.12
N LEU A 25 5.72 -8.44 -7.86
CA LEU A 25 6.45 -9.53 -7.20
C LEU A 25 5.51 -10.34 -6.33
N PRO A 26 5.50 -11.67 -6.43
CA PRO A 26 4.93 -12.50 -5.38
C PRO A 26 5.61 -12.11 -4.07
N SER A 27 4.80 -11.81 -3.05
CA SER A 27 5.28 -11.40 -1.73
C SER A 27 6.17 -12.50 -1.16
N PHE A 28 7.48 -12.37 -1.28
CA PHE A 28 8.44 -13.24 -0.61
C PHE A 28 8.47 -13.00 0.91
N VAL A 29 7.83 -11.93 1.36
CA VAL A 29 7.61 -11.65 2.76
C VAL A 29 6.11 -11.75 2.97
N SER A 30 5.67 -12.62 3.87
CA SER A 30 4.30 -12.72 4.35
C SER A 30 3.84 -11.34 4.84
N ALA A 31 3.31 -10.55 3.95
CA ALA A 31 2.65 -9.31 4.31
C ALA A 31 1.26 -9.67 4.83
N ALA A 32 0.91 -9.14 5.99
CA ALA A 32 -0.48 -9.12 6.41
C ALA A 32 -1.29 -8.44 5.30
N ALA A 33 -2.02 -9.24 4.53
CA ALA A 33 -2.95 -8.71 3.56
C ALA A 33 -4.02 -7.88 4.29
N PRO A 34 -4.50 -6.77 3.73
CA PRO A 34 -5.63 -6.06 4.30
C PRO A 34 -6.79 -7.04 4.51
N VAL A 35 -7.59 -6.81 5.55
CA VAL A 35 -8.64 -7.68 6.12
C VAL A 35 -9.73 -8.12 5.12
N VAL A 36 -9.58 -7.86 3.84
CA VAL A 36 -10.54 -8.27 2.80
C VAL A 36 -10.16 -9.63 2.23
N THR A 37 -10.43 -10.70 2.99
CA THR A 37 -10.55 -12.06 2.45
C THR A 37 -12.03 -12.45 2.39
N GLU A 38 -12.44 -12.99 1.24
CA GLU A 38 -13.81 -13.47 1.00
C GLU A 38 -14.36 -14.30 2.16
N VAL A 39 -15.54 -13.95 2.63
CA VAL A 39 -16.34 -14.78 3.52
C VAL A 39 -16.86 -15.97 2.71
N LYS A 40 -16.15 -17.10 2.72
CA LYS A 40 -16.72 -18.39 2.30
C LYS A 40 -17.39 -19.04 3.49
N ALA A 41 -18.69 -19.26 3.37
CA ALA A 41 -19.44 -20.11 4.29
C ALA A 41 -18.89 -21.54 4.25
N ASN A 42 -18.41 -22.02 5.39
CA ASN A 42 -17.92 -23.39 5.55
C ASN A 42 -19.08 -24.36 5.76
N ASN A 43 -19.16 -25.37 4.89
CA ASN A 43 -19.82 -26.63 5.21
C ASN A 43 -18.77 -27.67 5.53
N ILE A 44 -18.92 -28.26 6.73
CA ILE A 44 -18.09 -29.29 7.33
C ILE A 44 -18.46 -30.65 6.75
N LYS A 45 -17.48 -31.52 6.46
CA LYS A 45 -17.54 -32.93 6.80
C LYS A 45 -16.17 -33.62 6.81
N THR A 46 -15.96 -34.28 7.91
CA THR A 46 -14.98 -35.26 8.39
C THR A 46 -14.70 -36.46 7.47
N GLU A 47 -13.46 -37.01 7.51
CA GLU A 47 -13.21 -38.39 8.00
C GLU A 47 -11.71 -38.82 7.93
N GLU A 48 -11.35 -39.63 8.92
CA GLU A 48 -10.06 -40.20 9.33
C GLU A 48 -9.43 -41.24 8.41
N LYS A 49 -8.09 -41.44 8.58
CA LYS A 49 -7.37 -42.73 8.83
C LYS A 49 -5.85 -42.46 8.86
N GLN A 50 -5.22 -42.74 9.76
CA GLN A 50 -4.55 -43.47 10.85
C GLN A 50 -3.36 -44.37 10.37
N ASN A 51 -2.22 -44.11 11.05
CA ASN A 51 -1.13 -44.98 11.48
C ASN A 51 -0.10 -45.54 10.49
N THR A 52 1.10 -45.21 10.75
CA THR A 52 2.33 -45.96 11.12
C THR A 52 3.59 -45.40 10.51
N LEU A 53 4.36 -44.64 11.24
CA LEU A 53 5.84 -44.58 11.16
C LEU A 53 6.45 -43.82 12.34
N ASP A 54 6.16 -44.30 13.55
CA ASP A 54 6.82 -43.81 14.76
C ASP A 54 8.13 -44.60 14.94
N LYS A 55 9.27 -43.91 14.74
CA LYS A 55 10.52 -44.11 15.50
C LYS A 55 11.78 -43.43 14.91
N LYS A 56 11.67 -42.53 13.93
CA LYS A 56 12.83 -41.75 13.43
C LYS A 56 12.60 -40.23 13.40
N ILE A 57 11.66 -39.76 14.20
CA ILE A 57 11.15 -38.36 14.12
C ILE A 57 11.56 -37.50 15.31
N GLU A 58 12.13 -38.05 16.38
CA GLU A 58 12.40 -37.27 17.58
C GLU A 58 13.58 -36.29 17.46
N GLU A 59 14.57 -36.52 16.60
CA GLU A 59 15.69 -35.60 16.40
C GLU A 59 15.44 -34.50 15.32
N VAL A 60 14.39 -34.64 14.51
CA VAL A 60 13.98 -33.65 13.50
C VAL A 60 12.87 -32.74 14.03
N GLN A 61 12.23 -33.08 15.16
CA GLN A 61 11.11 -32.36 15.72
C GLN A 61 11.50 -31.07 16.46
N GLU A 62 12.72 -30.97 17.02
CA GLU A 62 13.16 -29.77 17.74
C GLU A 62 13.54 -28.60 16.80
N VAL A 63 13.87 -28.87 15.54
CA VAL A 63 14.13 -27.85 14.51
C VAL A 63 12.85 -27.54 13.70
N LYS A 64 11.91 -28.49 13.65
CA LYS A 64 10.59 -28.28 13.00
C LYS A 64 9.61 -27.52 13.88
N SER A 65 9.66 -27.66 15.21
CA SER A 65 8.74 -26.96 16.13
C SER A 65 8.89 -25.43 16.11
N LYS A 66 10.03 -24.88 15.65
CA LYS A 66 10.21 -23.45 15.40
C LYS A 66 9.79 -22.99 13.99
N LYS A 67 9.49 -23.91 13.07
CA LYS A 67 9.01 -23.62 11.71
C LYS A 67 7.53 -23.93 11.47
N GLU A 68 6.92 -24.75 12.31
CA GLU A 68 5.51 -25.16 12.19
C GLU A 68 4.52 -24.14 12.79
N ASP A 69 4.99 -23.13 13.51
CA ASP A 69 4.14 -22.08 14.06
C ASP A 69 3.72 -20.99 13.03
N LEU A 70 4.24 -21.08 11.82
CA LEU A 70 3.86 -20.17 10.70
C LEU A 70 2.74 -20.73 9.79
N SER A 71 2.27 -21.96 10.02
CA SER A 71 1.27 -22.62 9.15
C SER A 71 -0.17 -22.56 9.66
N GLN A 72 -0.43 -21.89 10.80
CA GLN A 72 -1.79 -21.59 11.29
C GLN A 72 -2.04 -20.09 11.25
N ASN A 73 -2.10 -19.48 10.07
CA ASN A 73 -2.73 -18.17 9.91
C ASN A 73 -4.21 -18.31 10.29
N LYS A 74 -4.50 -18.14 11.57
CA LYS A 74 -5.87 -17.99 12.05
C LYS A 74 -6.36 -16.64 11.52
N ASN A 75 -7.39 -16.64 10.68
CA ASN A 75 -8.00 -15.40 10.24
C ASN A 75 -8.56 -14.63 11.46
N PRO A 76 -8.36 -13.32 11.54
CA PRO A 76 -8.93 -12.51 12.61
C PRO A 76 -10.46 -12.60 12.59
N ILE A 77 -11.07 -12.57 13.77
CA ILE A 77 -12.54 -12.65 13.92
C ILE A 77 -13.07 -11.27 14.24
N TYR A 78 -14.02 -10.79 13.44
CA TYR A 78 -14.68 -9.49 13.62
C TYR A 78 -16.11 -9.49 13.06
N SER A 79 -16.92 -8.55 13.51
CA SER A 79 -18.29 -8.37 13.00
C SER A 79 -18.26 -7.59 11.69
N SER A 80 -19.21 -7.90 10.79
CA SER A 80 -19.31 -7.26 9.47
C SER A 80 -19.43 -5.73 9.51
N TRP A 81 -20.10 -5.19 10.53
CA TRP A 81 -20.26 -3.74 10.69
C TRP A 81 -18.93 -3.01 10.97
N ALA A 82 -17.94 -3.69 11.59
CA ALA A 82 -16.65 -3.11 11.96
C ALA A 82 -15.63 -3.11 10.82
N ILE A 83 -15.84 -3.90 9.76
CA ILE A 83 -14.86 -4.15 8.71
C ILE A 83 -14.31 -2.86 8.11
N LYS A 84 -15.18 -1.87 7.81
CA LYS A 84 -14.75 -0.60 7.22
C LYS A 84 -13.83 0.20 8.14
N ASP A 85 -14.24 0.36 9.40
CA ASP A 85 -13.44 1.09 10.38
C ASP A 85 -12.12 0.36 10.68
N LEU A 86 -12.13 -0.96 10.81
CA LEU A 86 -10.93 -1.76 11.05
C LEU A 86 -9.95 -1.70 9.86
N ASN A 87 -10.45 -1.72 8.62
CA ASN A 87 -9.61 -1.55 7.44
C ASN A 87 -8.96 -0.17 7.39
N GLU A 88 -9.71 0.90 7.60
CA GLU A 88 -9.16 2.25 7.66
C GLU A 88 -8.15 2.40 8.81
N ALA A 89 -8.48 1.88 10.01
CA ALA A 89 -7.59 1.87 11.16
C ALA A 89 -6.28 1.12 10.90
N GLN A 90 -6.32 0.02 10.13
CA GLN A 90 -5.13 -0.74 9.72
C GLN A 90 -4.21 0.11 8.84
N PHE A 91 -4.77 0.78 7.82
CA PHE A 91 -3.98 1.67 6.97
C PHE A 91 -3.41 2.85 7.75
N MET A 92 -4.15 3.42 8.70
CA MET A 92 -3.66 4.47 9.58
C MET A 92 -2.67 3.99 10.65
N GLY A 93 -2.53 2.67 10.87
CA GLY A 93 -1.65 2.10 11.90
C GLY A 93 -2.18 2.26 13.32
N LEU A 94 -3.51 2.31 13.53
CA LEU A 94 -4.13 2.57 14.83
C LEU A 94 -4.23 1.34 15.75
N TYR A 95 -3.75 0.20 15.31
CA TYR A 95 -3.58 -1.00 16.13
C TYR A 95 -2.39 -1.84 15.65
N PRO A 96 -1.78 -2.65 16.54
CA PRO A 96 -0.61 -3.45 16.21
C PRO A 96 -0.89 -4.44 15.08
N ALA A 97 -0.01 -4.50 14.07
CA ALA A 97 -0.12 -5.43 12.95
C ALA A 97 -0.21 -6.91 13.39
N LYS A 98 0.42 -7.25 14.54
CA LYS A 98 0.34 -8.60 15.14
C LYS A 98 -1.09 -9.06 15.43
N PHE A 99 -2.06 -8.15 15.64
CA PHE A 99 -3.46 -8.54 15.89
C PHE A 99 -4.04 -9.30 14.69
N VAL A 100 -3.69 -8.88 13.47
CA VAL A 100 -4.10 -9.56 12.25
C VAL A 100 -3.29 -10.84 12.03
N LEU A 101 -1.97 -10.77 12.20
CA LEU A 101 -1.05 -11.91 12.01
C LEU A 101 -1.36 -13.07 12.95
N ASP A 102 -1.71 -12.77 14.20
CA ASP A 102 -2.01 -13.77 15.23
C ASP A 102 -3.48 -14.25 15.20
N GLY A 103 -4.28 -13.74 14.26
CA GLY A 103 -5.71 -14.10 14.12
C GLY A 103 -6.55 -13.71 15.33
N LYS A 104 -6.32 -12.50 15.87
CA LYS A 104 -7.00 -12.02 17.08
C LYS A 104 -8.52 -11.96 16.92
N ASP A 105 -9.25 -12.30 17.97
CA ASP A 105 -10.70 -12.13 18.03
C ASP A 105 -11.06 -10.72 18.50
N PHE A 106 -11.38 -9.85 17.54
CA PHE A 106 -11.76 -8.45 17.78
C PHE A 106 -13.15 -8.28 18.42
N THR A 107 -13.96 -9.35 18.48
CA THR A 107 -15.30 -9.30 19.09
C THR A 107 -15.23 -9.39 20.62
N LYS A 108 -14.10 -9.78 21.19
CA LYS A 108 -13.89 -9.93 22.61
C LYS A 108 -13.69 -8.58 23.30
N PRO A 109 -14.02 -8.50 24.60
CA PRO A 109 -13.68 -7.33 25.40
C PRO A 109 -12.19 -7.00 25.28
N VAL A 110 -11.87 -5.70 25.17
CA VAL A 110 -10.50 -5.21 25.08
C VAL A 110 -9.74 -5.54 26.38
N THR A 111 -8.46 -5.87 26.27
CA THR A 111 -7.54 -5.97 27.40
C THR A 111 -6.86 -4.64 27.69
N LEU A 112 -6.28 -4.49 28.89
CA LEU A 112 -5.57 -3.26 29.26
C LEU A 112 -4.40 -2.98 28.29
N ASP A 113 -3.59 -3.99 28.00
CA ASP A 113 -2.45 -3.86 27.09
C ASP A 113 -2.89 -3.46 25.68
N ASP A 114 -3.99 -4.03 25.18
CA ASP A 114 -4.54 -3.67 23.87
C ASP A 114 -5.08 -2.23 23.85
N ALA A 115 -5.74 -1.81 24.93
CA ALA A 115 -6.29 -0.46 25.06
C ALA A 115 -5.15 0.57 25.07
N MET A 116 -4.12 0.32 25.86
CA MET A 116 -2.93 1.18 25.93
C MET A 116 -2.23 1.26 24.58
N ALA A 117 -1.98 0.11 23.93
CA ALA A 117 -1.32 0.08 22.63
C ALA A 117 -2.09 0.84 21.55
N CYS A 118 -3.42 0.67 21.47
CA CYS A 118 -4.23 1.40 20.50
C CYS A 118 -4.33 2.90 20.81
N TYR A 119 -4.37 3.29 22.08
CA TYR A 119 -4.37 4.70 22.48
C TYR A 119 -3.06 5.39 22.08
N GLU A 120 -1.92 4.76 22.36
CA GLU A 120 -0.61 5.29 21.98
C GLU A 120 -0.47 5.46 20.47
N LEU A 121 -0.86 4.44 19.69
CA LEU A 121 -0.83 4.53 18.24
C LEU A 121 -1.76 5.65 17.71
N ALA A 122 -2.91 5.85 18.32
CA ALA A 122 -3.81 6.96 17.96
C ALA A 122 -3.20 8.33 18.34
N ARG A 123 -2.52 8.41 19.47
CA ARG A 123 -1.79 9.61 19.92
C ARG A 123 -0.64 9.93 18.96
N GLU A 124 0.23 8.97 18.70
CA GLU A 124 1.35 9.10 17.76
C GLU A 124 0.85 9.54 16.38
N LYS A 125 -0.28 8.98 15.90
CA LYS A 125 -0.88 9.34 14.62
C LYS A 125 -1.31 10.82 14.55
N ILE A 126 -1.80 11.40 15.61
CA ILE A 126 -2.18 12.82 15.67
C ILE A 126 -0.93 13.70 15.80
N GLU A 127 0.01 13.31 16.67
CA GLU A 127 1.25 14.06 16.92
C GLU A 127 2.20 14.07 15.72
N GLU A 128 2.29 12.97 14.93
CA GLU A 128 3.06 12.95 13.66
C GLU A 128 2.55 13.96 12.62
N ARG A 129 1.35 14.50 12.82
CA ARG A 129 0.74 15.55 11.99
C ARG A 129 0.83 16.94 12.63
N ASP A 130 1.75 17.16 13.56
CA ASP A 130 1.97 18.43 14.28
C ASP A 130 0.73 18.94 15.02
N LEU A 131 -0.13 18.05 15.51
CA LEU A 131 -1.26 18.39 16.36
C LEU A 131 -0.95 18.02 17.82
N VAL A 132 -1.49 18.81 18.75
CA VAL A 132 -1.28 18.61 20.19
C VAL A 132 -2.40 17.73 20.76
N THR A 133 -2.03 16.68 21.46
CA THR A 133 -2.95 15.79 22.18
C THR A 133 -3.02 16.14 23.68
N GLY A 134 -4.02 15.57 24.38
CA GLY A 134 -4.14 15.74 25.82
C GLY A 134 -3.19 14.88 26.68
N GLY A 135 -2.22 14.18 26.02
CA GLY A 135 -1.24 13.34 26.71
C GLY A 135 -1.80 11.99 27.19
N ASP A 136 -1.13 11.37 28.14
CA ASP A 136 -1.41 10.01 28.61
C ASP A 136 -2.79 9.85 29.23
N PHE A 137 -3.37 8.67 29.09
CA PHE A 137 -4.63 8.28 29.72
C PHE A 137 -4.47 6.98 30.53
N ALA A 138 -4.94 6.99 31.77
CA ALA A 138 -4.89 5.84 32.67
C ALA A 138 -6.20 5.06 32.60
N PHE A 139 -6.20 3.92 31.95
CA PHE A 139 -7.32 2.99 31.86
C PHE A 139 -7.50 2.19 33.17
N LYS A 140 -8.76 1.93 33.57
CA LYS A 140 -9.11 1.14 34.74
C LYS A 140 -10.14 0.05 34.42
N ASP A 141 -11.32 0.45 34.00
CA ASP A 141 -12.47 -0.43 33.86
C ASP A 141 -12.75 -0.87 32.40
N LEU A 142 -12.11 -0.27 31.43
CA LEU A 142 -12.28 -0.58 30.01
C LEU A 142 -13.75 -0.62 29.55
N THR A 143 -14.53 0.33 30.09
CA THR A 143 -15.91 0.55 29.70
C THR A 143 -16.00 1.49 28.48
N ARG A 144 -17.15 1.52 27.83
CA ARG A 144 -17.40 2.48 26.74
C ARG A 144 -17.24 3.91 27.17
N ALA A 145 -17.76 4.25 28.35
CA ALA A 145 -17.62 5.60 28.95
C ALA A 145 -16.14 5.98 29.12
N GLU A 146 -15.33 5.06 29.61
CA GLU A 146 -13.89 5.31 29.79
C GLU A 146 -13.17 5.51 28.45
N ILE A 147 -13.49 4.70 27.43
CA ILE A 147 -12.93 4.88 26.10
C ILE A 147 -13.37 6.21 25.48
N LEU A 148 -14.62 6.61 25.62
CA LEU A 148 -15.10 7.93 25.17
C LEU A 148 -14.39 9.08 25.88
N ASN A 149 -14.13 8.95 27.19
CA ASN A 149 -13.34 9.92 27.95
C ASN A 149 -11.87 9.96 27.47
N SER A 150 -11.29 8.80 27.14
CA SER A 150 -9.94 8.75 26.57
C SER A 150 -9.85 9.45 25.21
N ILE A 151 -10.88 9.32 24.38
CA ILE A 151 -10.98 10.04 23.08
C ILE A 151 -11.09 11.55 23.31
N SER A 152 -11.96 12.00 24.23
CA SER A 152 -12.08 13.42 24.55
C SER A 152 -10.76 14.00 25.01
N LYS A 153 -10.02 13.28 25.88
CA LYS A 153 -8.69 13.69 26.30
C LYS A 153 -7.69 13.69 25.14
N LEU A 154 -7.68 12.62 24.32
CA LEU A 154 -6.80 12.49 23.17
C LEU A 154 -6.92 13.68 22.20
N LEU A 155 -8.15 14.05 21.85
CA LEU A 155 -8.42 15.10 20.87
C LEU A 155 -8.19 16.51 21.43
N ASN A 156 -8.23 16.68 22.76
CA ASN A 156 -7.90 17.91 23.46
C ASN A 156 -8.57 19.17 22.90
N ASP A 157 -9.86 19.07 22.54
CA ASP A 157 -10.66 20.18 21.94
C ASP A 157 -12.08 20.08 22.51
N GLU A 158 -12.63 21.22 22.97
CA GLU A 158 -13.95 21.31 23.61
C GLU A 158 -15.09 20.78 22.72
N LYS A 159 -14.96 20.88 21.39
CA LYS A 159 -15.93 20.31 20.46
C LYS A 159 -15.98 18.78 20.49
N PHE A 160 -14.96 18.12 21.05
CA PHE A 160 -14.88 16.68 21.21
C PHE A 160 -15.02 16.22 22.68
N GLU A 161 -15.56 17.06 23.55
CA GLU A 161 -15.98 16.58 24.87
C GLU A 161 -16.97 15.41 24.73
N MET A 162 -16.99 14.49 25.69
CA MET A 162 -17.79 13.27 25.65
C MET A 162 -19.25 13.50 25.21
N LYS A 163 -19.88 14.59 25.66
CA LYS A 163 -21.26 14.98 25.29
C LYS A 163 -21.42 15.29 23.81
N ASN A 164 -20.37 15.74 23.14
CA ASN A 164 -20.36 16.21 21.73
C ASN A 164 -19.95 15.10 20.75
N LEU A 165 -19.41 13.96 21.20
CA LEU A 165 -18.88 12.90 20.33
C LEU A 165 -19.94 12.30 19.39
N ARG A 166 -21.22 12.40 19.75
CA ARG A 166 -22.32 11.94 18.87
C ARG A 166 -22.57 12.91 17.72
N GLU A 167 -22.55 14.21 17.98
CA GLU A 167 -22.67 15.25 16.93
C GLU A 167 -21.49 15.21 16.00
N ALA A 168 -20.31 14.95 16.52
CA ALA A 168 -19.09 14.74 15.74
C ALA A 168 -19.10 13.41 14.93
N LYS A 169 -20.13 12.57 15.07
CA LYS A 169 -20.26 11.25 14.44
C LYS A 169 -19.13 10.26 14.82
N ILE A 170 -18.45 10.50 15.94
CA ILE A 170 -17.43 9.59 16.47
C ILE A 170 -18.13 8.43 17.19
N PHE A 171 -19.08 8.75 18.06
CA PHE A 171 -19.87 7.75 18.80
C PHE A 171 -21.28 7.61 18.22
N LEU A 172 -21.61 6.42 17.75
CA LEU A 172 -22.93 6.11 17.17
C LEU A 172 -23.79 5.20 18.06
N GLY A 173 -23.28 4.81 19.24
CA GLY A 173 -23.93 3.90 20.16
C GLY A 173 -25.04 4.54 21.01
N SER A 174 -25.63 3.77 21.94
CA SER A 174 -26.62 4.25 22.90
C SER A 174 -26.01 5.18 23.96
N ALA A 175 -26.76 6.20 24.38
CA ALA A 175 -26.39 7.02 25.54
C ALA A 175 -26.90 6.42 26.86
N ASP A 176 -27.51 5.24 26.83
CA ASP A 176 -27.96 4.52 28.04
C ASP A 176 -26.80 4.22 28.98
N GLU A 177 -26.98 4.53 30.26
CA GLU A 177 -25.93 4.41 31.28
C GLU A 177 -25.43 2.97 31.43
N LYS A 178 -26.31 1.97 31.36
CA LYS A 178 -25.94 0.56 31.43
C LYS A 178 -25.07 0.15 30.22
N TYR A 179 -25.39 0.68 29.03
CA TYR A 179 -24.59 0.45 27.83
C TYR A 179 -23.21 1.11 27.97
N LEU A 180 -23.15 2.35 28.39
CA LEU A 180 -21.91 3.09 28.56
C LEU A 180 -20.97 2.47 29.63
N ASN A 181 -21.52 1.92 30.72
CA ASN A 181 -20.77 1.27 31.78
C ASN A 181 -20.42 -0.20 31.49
N SER A 182 -20.83 -0.75 30.36
CA SER A 182 -20.47 -2.10 29.97
C SER A 182 -19.10 -2.17 29.26
N LYS A 183 -18.42 -3.33 29.39
CA LYS A 183 -17.12 -3.59 28.75
C LYS A 183 -17.23 -3.40 27.24
N ILE A 184 -16.18 -2.85 26.64
CA ILE A 184 -16.13 -2.56 25.21
C ILE A 184 -15.39 -3.68 24.46
N PRO A 185 -15.91 -4.19 23.31
CA PRO A 185 -15.16 -5.05 22.42
C PRO A 185 -14.03 -4.31 21.73
N LEU A 186 -12.92 -5.02 21.43
CA LEU A 186 -11.75 -4.45 20.77
C LEU A 186 -12.11 -3.76 19.42
N GLN A 187 -12.94 -4.40 18.58
CA GLN A 187 -13.39 -3.82 17.31
C GLN A 187 -14.13 -2.48 17.47
N GLU A 188 -14.94 -2.34 18.54
CA GLU A 188 -15.68 -1.11 18.79
C GLU A 188 -14.74 0.00 19.24
N MET A 189 -13.81 -0.31 20.13
CA MET A 189 -12.79 0.65 20.58
C MET A 189 -11.95 1.16 19.40
N ILE A 190 -11.44 0.26 18.55
CA ILE A 190 -10.65 0.64 17.35
C ILE A 190 -11.49 1.48 16.40
N SER A 191 -12.78 1.12 16.19
CA SER A 191 -13.69 1.92 15.34
C SER A 191 -13.89 3.34 15.90
N LEU A 192 -13.96 3.50 17.21
CA LEU A 192 -14.08 4.81 17.83
C LEU A 192 -12.80 5.64 17.66
N TYR A 193 -11.63 5.06 17.88
CA TYR A 193 -10.35 5.74 17.61
C TYR A 193 -10.18 6.07 16.13
N ASN A 194 -10.54 5.17 15.23
CA ASN A 194 -10.50 5.43 13.78
C ASN A 194 -11.30 6.69 13.42
N ARG A 195 -12.55 6.78 13.88
CA ARG A 195 -13.42 7.93 13.59
C ARG A 195 -12.89 9.21 14.25
N ALA A 196 -12.38 9.11 15.49
CA ALA A 196 -11.83 10.25 16.21
C ALA A 196 -10.58 10.82 15.53
N VAL A 197 -9.61 9.96 15.22
CA VAL A 197 -8.37 10.37 14.54
C VAL A 197 -8.66 10.91 13.15
N ASN A 198 -9.50 10.23 12.37
CA ASN A 198 -9.88 10.70 11.05
C ASN A 198 -10.56 12.08 11.15
N ARG A 199 -11.49 12.26 12.08
CA ARG A 199 -12.22 13.52 12.26
C ARG A 199 -11.29 14.69 12.58
N ILE A 200 -10.40 14.57 13.56
CA ILE A 200 -9.49 15.67 13.93
C ILE A 200 -8.52 16.01 12.79
N LEU A 201 -8.04 15.01 12.05
CA LEU A 201 -7.12 15.23 10.92
C LEU A 201 -7.82 15.89 9.74
N GLN A 202 -9.07 15.50 9.42
CA GLN A 202 -9.88 16.17 8.39
C GLN A 202 -10.19 17.62 8.78
N ASP A 203 -10.67 17.87 9.99
CA ASP A 203 -11.04 19.20 10.48
C ASP A 203 -9.85 20.18 10.53
N SER A 204 -8.65 19.66 10.80
CA SER A 204 -7.41 20.45 10.81
C SER A 204 -6.72 20.56 9.45
N GLY A 205 -7.24 19.89 8.41
CA GLY A 205 -6.62 19.84 7.08
C GLY A 205 -5.28 19.08 7.05
N LYS A 206 -5.00 18.26 8.09
CA LYS A 206 -3.77 17.48 8.24
C LYS A 206 -3.89 16.09 7.59
N VAL A 207 -4.43 16.04 6.39
CA VAL A 207 -4.68 14.84 5.58
C VAL A 207 -3.78 14.81 4.36
N SER A 208 -3.63 13.64 3.75
CA SER A 208 -2.87 13.52 2.51
C SER A 208 -3.68 13.98 1.30
N LYS A 209 -3.10 14.84 0.49
CA LYS A 209 -3.75 15.50 -0.66
C LYS A 209 -3.59 14.72 -1.96
N GLY A 210 -2.47 14.00 -2.15
CA GLY A 210 -2.15 13.35 -3.40
C GLY A 210 -2.10 14.29 -4.60
N PHE A 211 -2.12 13.72 -5.80
CA PHE A 211 -2.24 14.47 -7.06
C PHE A 211 -3.59 14.14 -7.67
N PHE A 212 -4.58 14.99 -7.35
CA PHE A 212 -5.98 14.73 -7.63
C PHE A 212 -6.54 15.68 -8.67
N TYR A 213 -7.21 15.15 -9.69
CA TYR A 213 -7.70 15.91 -10.85
C TYR A 213 -9.15 15.52 -11.17
N GLU A 214 -9.84 16.44 -11.83
CA GLU A 214 -11.16 16.26 -12.41
C GLU A 214 -11.15 16.64 -13.88
N VAL A 215 -11.77 15.82 -14.72
CA VAL A 215 -12.05 16.12 -16.12
C VAL A 215 -13.48 15.73 -16.43
N SER A 216 -14.15 16.51 -17.24
CA SER A 216 -15.54 16.24 -17.62
C SER A 216 -15.80 16.55 -19.08
N ASN A 217 -16.76 15.85 -19.68
CA ASN A 217 -17.27 16.08 -21.01
C ASN A 217 -18.78 15.82 -21.00
N LYS A 218 -19.56 16.83 -21.30
CA LYS A 218 -21.03 16.78 -21.21
C LYS A 218 -21.47 16.31 -19.80
N ASP A 219 -22.13 15.14 -19.74
CA ASP A 219 -22.65 14.56 -18.51
C ASP A 219 -21.65 13.58 -17.84
N ASN A 220 -20.56 13.21 -18.53
CA ASN A 220 -19.57 12.29 -18.00
C ASN A 220 -18.49 13.04 -17.20
N LYS A 221 -18.12 12.46 -16.06
CA LYS A 221 -17.11 12.99 -15.16
C LYS A 221 -16.11 11.91 -14.83
N ILE A 222 -14.83 12.28 -14.80
CA ILE A 222 -13.73 11.43 -14.39
C ILE A 222 -12.92 12.13 -13.32
N TYR A 223 -12.73 11.46 -12.20
CA TYR A 223 -11.75 11.79 -11.18
C TYR A 223 -10.48 10.98 -11.42
N MET A 224 -9.32 11.61 -11.33
CA MET A 224 -8.03 10.93 -11.51
C MET A 224 -7.15 11.21 -10.30
N LEU A 225 -6.63 10.16 -9.69
CA LEU A 225 -5.67 10.26 -8.58
C LEU A 225 -4.36 9.59 -8.98
N GLY A 226 -3.26 10.33 -8.79
CA GLY A 226 -1.92 9.78 -8.93
C GLY A 226 -1.58 8.90 -7.74
N SER A 227 -1.25 7.64 -7.96
CA SER A 227 -0.89 6.69 -6.91
C SER A 227 0.61 6.61 -6.65
N ILE A 228 0.96 5.93 -5.55
CA ILE A 228 2.28 5.45 -5.21
C ILE A 228 2.14 4.00 -4.77
N HIS A 229 2.90 3.10 -5.41
CA HIS A 229 2.78 1.65 -5.24
C HIS A 229 3.22 1.13 -3.87
N VAL A 230 4.01 1.89 -3.13
CA VAL A 230 4.46 1.58 -1.77
C VAL A 230 4.06 2.71 -0.84
N GLY A 231 3.76 2.37 0.42
CA GLY A 231 3.31 3.36 1.39
C GLY A 231 3.69 3.01 2.81
N LYS A 232 3.36 3.92 3.70
CA LYS A 232 3.41 3.79 5.15
C LYS A 232 2.08 4.25 5.76
N SER A 233 1.84 3.90 6.99
CA SER A 233 0.68 4.39 7.74
C SER A 233 0.61 5.93 7.79
N SER A 234 1.76 6.60 7.71
CA SER A 234 1.84 8.06 7.65
C SER A 234 1.15 8.69 6.42
N LEU A 235 0.87 7.93 5.35
CA LEU A 235 0.08 8.45 4.22
C LEU A 235 -1.41 8.65 4.54
N TYR A 236 -1.93 8.03 5.59
CA TYR A 236 -3.35 8.03 5.90
C TYR A 236 -3.69 8.90 7.12
N PRO A 237 -4.88 9.50 7.15
CA PRO A 237 -5.95 9.42 6.17
C PRO A 237 -5.72 10.30 4.94
N LEU A 238 -6.42 9.99 3.85
CA LEU A 238 -6.51 10.84 2.67
C LEU A 238 -7.60 11.91 2.87
N ASP A 239 -7.52 12.99 2.07
CA ASP A 239 -8.56 14.01 2.01
C ASP A 239 -9.93 13.39 1.70
N GLU A 240 -10.97 13.79 2.45
CA GLU A 240 -12.33 13.26 2.31
C GLU A 240 -12.91 13.51 0.91
N ASN A 241 -12.49 14.55 0.21
CA ASN A 241 -12.91 14.81 -1.17
C ASN A 241 -12.50 13.69 -2.11
N ILE A 242 -11.30 13.12 -1.93
CA ILE A 242 -10.81 11.98 -2.73
C ILE A 242 -11.66 10.74 -2.44
N ILE A 243 -11.93 10.47 -1.18
CA ILE A 243 -12.73 9.32 -0.76
C ILE A 243 -14.19 9.46 -1.23
N SER A 244 -14.73 10.66 -1.16
CA SER A 244 -16.09 10.97 -1.64
C SER A 244 -16.20 10.85 -3.15
N ALA A 245 -15.18 11.25 -3.90
CA ALA A 245 -15.11 11.08 -5.34
C ALA A 245 -15.14 9.59 -5.73
N LEU A 246 -14.35 8.74 -5.06
CA LEU A 246 -14.42 7.29 -5.26
C LEU A 246 -15.83 6.75 -4.97
N LYS A 247 -16.39 7.09 -3.80
CA LYS A 247 -17.73 6.59 -3.38
C LYS A 247 -18.86 7.05 -4.30
N SER A 248 -18.69 8.16 -5.00
CA SER A 248 -19.67 8.68 -5.98
C SER A 248 -19.47 8.12 -7.39
N SER A 249 -18.45 7.32 -7.61
CA SER A 249 -18.12 6.76 -8.92
C SER A 249 -18.83 5.43 -9.18
N ASP A 250 -19.27 5.25 -10.41
CA ASP A 250 -19.93 4.01 -10.88
C ASP A 250 -18.90 2.86 -11.00
N LYS A 251 -17.65 3.19 -11.23
CA LYS A 251 -16.55 2.25 -11.41
C LYS A 251 -15.21 2.92 -11.15
N ILE A 252 -14.23 2.16 -10.62
CA ILE A 252 -12.83 2.55 -10.60
C ILE A 252 -12.07 1.81 -11.71
N TYR A 253 -11.20 2.53 -12.42
CA TYR A 253 -10.20 1.99 -13.34
C TYR A 253 -8.83 2.16 -12.70
N MET A 254 -8.10 1.07 -12.57
CA MET A 254 -6.70 1.04 -12.14
C MET A 254 -5.78 0.84 -13.35
N GLU A 255 -4.48 0.98 -13.19
CA GLU A 255 -3.55 0.63 -14.28
C GLU A 255 -3.78 -0.82 -14.73
N ILE A 256 -3.79 -1.73 -13.76
CA ILE A 256 -4.03 -3.17 -13.93
C ILE A 256 -5.01 -3.66 -12.86
N ASP A 257 -5.80 -4.66 -13.17
CA ASP A 257 -6.66 -5.34 -12.19
C ASP A 257 -5.90 -6.48 -11.49
N VAL A 258 -5.28 -6.17 -10.35
CA VAL A 258 -4.56 -7.15 -9.52
C VAL A 258 -5.49 -8.16 -8.82
N THR A 259 -6.80 -7.99 -8.89
CA THR A 259 -7.78 -8.95 -8.34
C THR A 259 -7.94 -10.17 -9.27
N ASN A 260 -7.49 -10.07 -10.53
CA ASN A 260 -7.48 -11.16 -11.48
C ASN A 260 -6.36 -12.18 -11.16
N LYS A 261 -6.71 -13.20 -10.38
CA LYS A 261 -5.76 -14.21 -9.89
C LYS A 261 -5.08 -15.00 -11.02
N GLU A 262 -5.77 -15.23 -12.13
CA GLU A 262 -5.20 -15.98 -13.28
C GLU A 262 -4.11 -15.17 -13.97
N GLU A 263 -4.33 -13.88 -14.19
CA GLU A 263 -3.31 -13.01 -14.76
C GLU A 263 -2.14 -12.78 -13.81
N ALA A 264 -2.43 -12.57 -12.51
CA ALA A 264 -1.41 -12.44 -11.48
C ALA A 264 -0.51 -13.68 -11.41
N LYS A 265 -1.09 -14.90 -11.53
CA LYS A 265 -0.33 -16.14 -11.60
C LYS A 265 0.56 -16.21 -12.84
N LYS A 266 0.00 -15.94 -14.03
CA LYS A 266 0.78 -15.92 -15.29
C LYS A 266 1.95 -14.94 -15.21
N MET A 267 1.71 -13.78 -14.63
CA MET A 267 2.74 -12.79 -14.43
C MET A 267 3.81 -13.26 -13.44
N GLY A 268 3.40 -13.86 -12.31
CA GLY A 268 4.31 -14.47 -11.34
C GLY A 268 5.21 -15.55 -11.97
N GLU A 269 4.74 -16.25 -13.02
CA GLU A 269 5.54 -17.22 -13.76
C GLU A 269 6.57 -16.55 -14.70
N LYS A 270 6.32 -15.32 -15.15
CA LYS A 270 7.23 -14.59 -16.04
C LYS A 270 8.50 -14.08 -15.37
N ILE A 271 8.53 -13.99 -14.05
CA ILE A 271 9.73 -13.55 -13.31
C ILE A 271 10.85 -14.59 -13.31
N TYR A 272 10.52 -15.85 -13.63
CA TYR A 272 11.46 -16.94 -13.64
C TYR A 272 11.96 -17.28 -15.04
N TYR A 273 13.21 -17.75 -15.10
CA TYR A 273 13.72 -18.38 -16.30
C TYR A 273 12.99 -19.71 -16.57
N LYS A 274 12.83 -20.00 -17.86
CA LYS A 274 12.41 -21.28 -18.39
C LYS A 274 13.57 -21.85 -19.21
N ASP A 275 13.53 -23.12 -19.53
CA ASP A 275 14.46 -23.76 -20.48
C ASP A 275 15.94 -23.80 -20.04
N GLY A 276 16.21 -23.98 -18.74
CA GLY A 276 17.57 -24.18 -18.24
C GLY A 276 18.47 -22.95 -18.17
N LYS A 277 17.98 -21.77 -18.61
CA LYS A 277 18.67 -20.49 -18.42
C LYS A 277 18.66 -20.11 -16.93
N ASN A 278 19.61 -19.29 -16.53
CA ASN A 278 19.69 -18.84 -15.16
C ASN A 278 20.32 -17.45 -15.04
N LEU A 279 20.10 -16.80 -13.91
CA LEU A 279 20.58 -15.45 -13.61
C LEU A 279 22.12 -15.34 -13.63
N LYS A 280 22.83 -16.39 -13.18
CA LYS A 280 24.29 -16.39 -13.11
C LYS A 280 24.93 -16.27 -14.49
N ASP A 281 24.33 -16.91 -15.50
CA ASP A 281 24.81 -16.83 -16.89
C ASP A 281 24.68 -15.41 -17.43
N ASP A 282 23.65 -14.67 -17.02
CA ASP A 282 23.43 -13.30 -17.48
C ASP A 282 24.26 -12.26 -16.71
N LEU A 283 24.42 -12.39 -15.39
CA LEU A 283 25.13 -11.43 -14.55
C LEU A 283 26.65 -11.65 -14.54
N GLY A 284 27.11 -12.87 -14.83
CA GLY A 284 28.49 -13.30 -14.58
C GLY A 284 28.75 -13.59 -13.10
N GLU A 285 29.86 -14.27 -12.80
CA GLU A 285 30.18 -14.82 -11.47
C GLU A 285 30.23 -13.73 -10.39
N ASP A 286 30.93 -12.63 -10.66
CA ASP A 286 31.17 -11.57 -9.66
C ASP A 286 29.86 -10.89 -9.24
N LEU A 287 29.11 -10.34 -10.19
CA LEU A 287 27.85 -9.63 -9.89
C LEU A 287 26.80 -10.58 -9.32
N TYR A 288 26.72 -11.83 -9.83
CA TYR A 288 25.81 -12.83 -9.29
C TYR A 288 26.08 -13.12 -7.81
N THR A 289 27.34 -13.32 -7.43
CA THR A 289 27.73 -13.60 -6.04
C THR A 289 27.34 -12.45 -5.11
N ARG A 290 27.55 -11.23 -5.54
CA ARG A 290 27.18 -10.02 -4.77
C ARG A 290 25.65 -9.90 -4.60
N VAL A 291 24.89 -10.11 -5.67
CA VAL A 291 23.43 -10.14 -5.65
C VAL A 291 22.92 -11.25 -4.74
N LEU A 292 23.45 -12.48 -4.87
CA LEU A 292 23.07 -13.61 -4.05
C LEU A 292 23.23 -13.32 -2.56
N LYS A 293 24.33 -12.72 -2.16
CA LYS A 293 24.59 -12.35 -0.75
C LYS A 293 23.51 -11.40 -0.20
N ILE A 294 23.01 -10.47 -1.00
CA ILE A 294 21.93 -9.57 -0.58
C ILE A 294 20.63 -10.36 -0.40
N PHE A 295 20.29 -11.23 -1.36
CA PHE A 295 19.07 -12.04 -1.31
C PHE A 295 19.08 -13.10 -0.20
N GLU A 296 20.25 -13.67 0.12
CA GLU A 296 20.44 -14.54 1.30
C GLU A 296 20.13 -13.77 2.60
N GLY A 297 20.51 -12.50 2.67
CA GLY A 297 20.12 -11.59 3.75
C GLY A 297 18.62 -11.42 3.88
N PHE A 298 17.85 -11.65 2.81
CA PHE A 298 16.37 -11.67 2.80
C PHE A 298 15.79 -13.06 3.08
N GLY A 299 16.64 -14.06 3.35
CA GLY A 299 16.22 -15.44 3.60
C GLY A 299 15.92 -16.25 2.33
N MET A 300 16.29 -15.75 1.14
CA MET A 300 16.14 -16.51 -0.11
C MET A 300 17.27 -17.51 -0.27
N LYS A 301 16.94 -18.67 -0.85
CA LYS A 301 17.93 -19.72 -1.19
C LYS A 301 18.52 -19.46 -2.58
N GLU A 302 19.74 -19.93 -2.80
CA GLU A 302 20.44 -19.79 -4.08
C GLU A 302 19.61 -20.25 -5.28
N ASP A 303 18.95 -21.42 -5.21
CA ASP A 303 18.11 -21.93 -6.29
C ASP A 303 16.97 -20.99 -6.67
N GLN A 304 16.40 -20.30 -5.69
CA GLN A 304 15.34 -19.32 -5.90
C GLN A 304 15.90 -18.08 -6.62
N VAL A 305 17.05 -17.56 -6.16
CA VAL A 305 17.70 -16.40 -6.78
C VAL A 305 18.18 -16.74 -8.19
N LYS A 306 18.79 -17.90 -8.38
CA LYS A 306 19.30 -18.37 -9.67
C LYS A 306 18.23 -18.46 -10.75
N SER A 307 16.99 -18.76 -10.35
CA SER A 307 15.86 -18.88 -11.29
C SER A 307 15.26 -17.55 -11.72
N LEU A 308 15.59 -16.43 -11.08
CA LEU A 308 15.01 -15.12 -11.38
C LEU A 308 15.59 -14.49 -12.67
N LYS A 309 14.74 -13.79 -13.42
CA LYS A 309 15.17 -12.94 -14.53
C LYS A 309 15.73 -11.59 -14.04
N PRO A 310 16.61 -10.92 -14.80
CA PRO A 310 17.21 -9.64 -14.39
C PRO A 310 16.20 -8.56 -14.00
N TRP A 311 15.10 -8.41 -14.72
CA TRP A 311 14.07 -7.43 -14.38
C TRP A 311 13.41 -7.69 -13.01
N ALA A 312 13.20 -8.96 -12.67
CA ALA A 312 12.65 -9.33 -11.37
C ALA A 312 13.66 -9.08 -10.23
N VAL A 313 14.96 -9.35 -10.48
CA VAL A 313 16.05 -9.03 -9.54
C VAL A 313 16.14 -7.53 -9.29
N TYR A 314 16.12 -6.71 -10.36
CA TYR A 314 16.14 -5.26 -10.24
C TYR A 314 14.98 -4.74 -9.38
N ASN A 315 13.77 -5.23 -9.63
CA ASN A 315 12.59 -4.86 -8.85
C ASN A 315 12.73 -5.25 -7.38
N ALA A 316 13.19 -6.46 -7.09
CA ALA A 316 13.37 -6.94 -5.73
C ALA A 316 14.44 -6.13 -4.97
N LEU A 317 15.59 -5.84 -5.60
CA LEU A 317 16.64 -5.01 -5.01
C LEU A 317 16.21 -3.56 -4.77
N SER A 318 15.19 -3.09 -5.50
CA SER A 318 14.64 -1.74 -5.36
C SER A 318 13.79 -1.55 -4.10
N SER A 319 13.48 -2.62 -3.39
CA SER A 319 12.61 -2.62 -2.20
C SER A 319 13.38 -3.09 -0.96
N ASP A 320 13.37 -2.28 0.09
CA ASP A 320 13.94 -2.67 1.38
C ASP A 320 12.95 -3.62 2.09
N PRO A 321 13.38 -4.84 2.49
CA PRO A 321 12.53 -5.78 3.21
C PRO A 321 12.31 -5.40 4.69
N ALA A 322 13.03 -4.41 5.24
CA ALA A 322 12.91 -4.03 6.65
C ALA A 322 11.46 -3.69 7.03
N PRO A 323 11.00 -4.04 8.25
CA PRO A 323 9.61 -3.82 8.67
C PRO A 323 9.15 -2.36 8.61
N GLU A 324 10.03 -1.42 8.88
CA GLU A 324 9.77 0.03 8.88
C GLU A 324 9.78 0.68 7.50
N SER A 325 10.25 -0.03 6.49
CA SER A 325 10.32 0.50 5.12
C SER A 325 8.94 0.59 4.48
N PRO A 326 8.75 1.48 3.47
CA PRO A 326 7.50 1.55 2.73
C PRO A 326 7.11 0.20 2.10
N LYS A 327 5.84 -0.18 2.20
CA LYS A 327 5.32 -1.49 1.75
C LYS A 327 4.24 -1.34 0.68
N ALA A 328 4.19 -2.29 -0.25
CA ALA A 328 3.12 -2.35 -1.25
C ALA A 328 1.74 -2.55 -0.63
N SER A 329 1.65 -3.29 0.49
CA SER A 329 0.39 -3.49 1.23
C SER A 329 -0.19 -2.19 1.84
N LEU A 330 0.62 -1.14 1.97
CA LEU A 330 0.24 0.20 2.39
C LEU A 330 0.31 1.22 1.24
N GLY A 331 0.49 0.77 0.00
CA GLY A 331 0.40 1.61 -1.19
C GLY A 331 -1.04 2.08 -1.46
N ILE A 332 -1.15 3.14 -2.24
CA ILE A 332 -2.44 3.76 -2.56
C ILE A 332 -3.35 2.81 -3.34
N GLU A 333 -2.80 1.98 -4.23
CA GLU A 333 -3.55 0.96 -4.96
C GLU A 333 -4.21 -0.05 -4.01
N SER A 334 -3.47 -0.55 -3.03
CA SER A 334 -3.99 -1.50 -2.03
C SER A 334 -5.13 -0.90 -1.22
N TYR A 335 -5.01 0.38 -0.85
CA TYR A 335 -6.05 1.10 -0.14
C TYR A 335 -7.33 1.26 -0.99
N PHE A 336 -7.20 1.76 -2.23
CA PHE A 336 -8.35 1.96 -3.11
C PHE A 336 -9.00 0.65 -3.54
N MET A 337 -8.23 -0.40 -3.75
CA MET A 337 -8.76 -1.74 -3.98
C MET A 337 -9.61 -2.20 -2.80
N SER A 338 -9.11 -2.07 -1.57
CA SER A 338 -9.86 -2.45 -0.36
C SER A 338 -11.14 -1.61 -0.21
N LEU A 339 -11.07 -0.29 -0.42
CA LEU A 339 -12.24 0.59 -0.37
C LEU A 339 -13.28 0.24 -1.44
N SER A 340 -12.84 -0.07 -2.66
CA SER A 340 -13.71 -0.44 -3.76
C SER A 340 -14.45 -1.73 -3.46
N LEU A 341 -13.76 -2.76 -2.98
CA LEU A 341 -14.38 -4.02 -2.56
C LEU A 341 -15.38 -3.81 -1.41
N LEU A 342 -15.01 -3.05 -0.37
CA LEU A 342 -15.88 -2.77 0.78
C LEU A 342 -17.11 -1.93 0.43
N ASN A 343 -17.04 -1.10 -0.59
CA ASN A 343 -18.14 -0.28 -1.04
C ASN A 343 -18.85 -0.87 -2.28
N LYS A 344 -18.43 -2.05 -2.75
CA LYS A 344 -18.98 -2.75 -3.94
C LYS A 344 -18.88 -1.90 -5.21
N ILE A 345 -17.82 -1.11 -5.34
CA ILE A 345 -17.52 -0.34 -6.55
C ILE A 345 -16.78 -1.30 -7.50
N PRO A 346 -17.29 -1.52 -8.72
CA PRO A 346 -16.61 -2.39 -9.69
C PRO A 346 -15.21 -1.88 -10.01
N ILE A 347 -14.25 -2.81 -10.10
CA ILE A 347 -12.86 -2.53 -10.51
C ILE A 347 -12.68 -2.98 -11.95
N ASP A 348 -11.96 -2.19 -12.74
CA ASP A 348 -11.59 -2.48 -14.11
C ASP A 348 -10.16 -1.96 -14.36
N GLU A 349 -9.60 -2.17 -15.53
CA GLU A 349 -8.22 -1.81 -15.84
C GLU A 349 -8.09 -0.92 -17.07
N LEU A 350 -7.10 -0.03 -17.06
CA LEU A 350 -6.71 0.74 -18.23
C LEU A 350 -5.71 0.00 -19.12
N GLU A 351 -4.91 -0.89 -18.54
CA GLU A 351 -3.93 -1.72 -19.24
C GLU A 351 -4.04 -3.15 -18.73
N SER A 352 -3.66 -4.14 -19.55
CA SER A 352 -3.60 -5.50 -19.04
C SER A 352 -2.28 -5.75 -18.29
N MET A 353 -2.33 -6.63 -17.30
CA MET A 353 -1.15 -7.10 -16.58
C MET A 353 -0.14 -7.75 -17.54
N GLU A 354 -0.63 -8.43 -18.59
CA GLU A 354 0.19 -9.01 -19.64
C GLU A 354 0.96 -7.93 -20.41
N TYR A 355 0.31 -6.82 -20.78
CA TYR A 355 0.94 -5.72 -21.49
C TYR A 355 2.08 -5.11 -20.66
N GLN A 356 1.84 -4.78 -19.38
CA GLN A 356 2.89 -4.24 -18.51
C GLN A 356 4.05 -5.22 -18.30
N SER A 357 3.75 -6.51 -18.08
CA SER A 357 4.79 -7.52 -17.90
C SER A 357 5.64 -7.71 -19.14
N ASN A 358 5.04 -7.61 -20.33
CA ASN A 358 5.77 -7.68 -21.60
C ASN A 358 6.73 -6.50 -21.79
N ILE A 359 6.36 -5.30 -21.36
CA ILE A 359 7.27 -4.14 -21.41
C ILE A 359 8.50 -4.40 -20.53
N LEU A 360 8.30 -4.88 -19.29
CA LEU A 360 9.39 -5.17 -18.37
C LEU A 360 10.28 -6.33 -18.87
N GLU A 361 9.66 -7.41 -19.37
CA GLU A 361 10.38 -8.60 -19.83
C GLU A 361 11.19 -8.34 -21.10
N ASN A 362 10.67 -7.53 -22.04
CA ASN A 362 11.29 -7.24 -23.31
C ASN A 362 12.22 -6.03 -23.30
N PHE A 363 12.33 -5.31 -22.17
CA PHE A 363 13.30 -4.24 -22.06
C PHE A 363 14.73 -4.77 -22.11
N ASP A 364 15.66 -3.93 -22.54
CA ASP A 364 17.07 -4.30 -22.76
C ASP A 364 17.71 -4.96 -21.52
N LYS A 365 18.07 -6.23 -21.67
CA LYS A 365 18.71 -7.02 -20.62
C LYS A 365 20.04 -6.42 -20.17
N ALA A 366 20.85 -5.89 -21.10
CA ALA A 366 22.12 -5.25 -20.75
C ALA A 366 21.91 -3.99 -19.91
N ALA A 367 20.80 -3.29 -20.12
CA ALA A 367 20.40 -2.17 -19.29
C ALA A 367 20.05 -2.62 -17.87
N TYR A 368 19.27 -3.70 -17.72
CA TYR A 368 18.97 -4.27 -16.40
C TYR A 368 20.26 -4.67 -15.65
N ILE A 369 21.20 -5.32 -16.32
CA ILE A 369 22.48 -5.72 -15.71
C ILE A 369 23.22 -4.50 -15.14
N LYS A 370 23.30 -3.40 -15.91
CA LYS A 370 23.92 -2.16 -15.45
C LYS A 370 23.17 -1.53 -14.26
N MET A 371 21.85 -1.55 -14.29
CA MET A 371 21.02 -1.04 -13.20
C MET A 371 21.18 -1.90 -11.92
N ILE A 372 21.20 -3.23 -12.07
CA ILE A 372 21.45 -4.17 -10.97
C ILE A 372 22.84 -3.92 -10.36
N GLU A 373 23.90 -3.80 -11.17
CA GLU A 373 25.25 -3.51 -10.69
C GLU A 373 25.34 -2.20 -9.92
N SER A 374 24.71 -1.14 -10.44
CA SER A 374 24.64 0.15 -9.77
C SER A 374 23.91 0.08 -8.42
N LEU A 375 22.76 -0.61 -8.39
CA LEU A 375 21.94 -0.75 -7.19
C LEU A 375 22.61 -1.65 -6.16
N THR A 376 23.19 -2.79 -6.58
CA THR A 376 23.97 -3.68 -5.73
C THR A 376 25.13 -2.92 -5.06
N SER A 377 25.88 -2.16 -5.85
CA SER A 377 27.00 -1.34 -5.33
C SER A 377 26.55 -0.24 -4.37
N GLU A 378 25.33 0.29 -4.55
CA GLU A 378 24.74 1.26 -3.62
C GLU A 378 24.33 0.60 -2.31
N ILE A 379 23.68 -0.57 -2.38
CA ILE A 379 23.27 -1.34 -1.20
C ILE A 379 24.47 -1.79 -0.39
N GLU A 380 25.54 -2.27 -1.02
CA GLU A 380 26.76 -2.68 -0.34
C GLU A 380 27.46 -1.53 0.40
N ARG A 381 27.40 -0.31 -0.14
CA ARG A 381 28.04 0.86 0.47
C ARG A 381 27.23 1.50 1.58
N ASN A 382 25.92 1.53 1.45
CA ASN A 382 25.04 2.37 2.27
C ASN A 382 23.84 1.60 2.85
N GLY A 383 23.74 0.28 2.59
CA GLY A 383 22.50 -0.43 2.83
C GLY A 383 21.36 0.19 2.03
N TYR A 384 20.16 0.06 2.53
CA TYR A 384 18.97 0.66 1.92
C TYR A 384 18.73 2.13 2.30
N LYS A 385 19.61 2.74 3.09
CA LYS A 385 19.44 4.10 3.64
C LYS A 385 19.11 5.15 2.58
N ASN A 386 19.81 5.15 1.46
CA ASN A 386 19.59 6.14 0.42
C ASN A 386 18.30 5.86 -0.39
N ILE A 387 18.01 4.57 -0.62
CA ILE A 387 16.79 4.14 -1.30
C ILE A 387 15.58 4.55 -0.45
N ASN A 388 15.59 4.23 0.84
CA ASN A 388 14.54 4.60 1.79
C ASN A 388 14.36 6.11 1.91
N SER A 389 15.45 6.86 2.03
CA SER A 389 15.39 8.33 2.09
C SER A 389 14.75 8.94 0.83
N GLY A 390 14.96 8.35 -0.33
CA GLY A 390 14.30 8.80 -1.54
C GLY A 390 12.82 8.44 -1.59
N LEU A 391 12.45 7.24 -1.13
CA LEU A 391 11.05 6.85 -1.00
C LEU A 391 10.31 7.73 0.01
N GLU A 392 10.94 8.04 1.15
CA GLU A 392 10.36 8.98 2.14
C GLU A 392 10.06 10.35 1.55
N ASN A 393 11.00 10.94 0.79
CA ASN A 393 10.77 12.21 0.10
C ASN A 393 9.60 12.12 -0.87
N LEU A 394 9.47 10.99 -1.58
CA LEU A 394 8.36 10.76 -2.49
C LEU A 394 7.02 10.73 -1.75
N LEU A 395 6.97 9.98 -0.63
CA LEU A 395 5.78 9.90 0.22
C LEU A 395 5.40 11.28 0.77
N GLU A 396 6.38 12.07 1.24
CA GLU A 396 6.17 13.44 1.73
C GLU A 396 5.59 14.35 0.64
N PHE A 397 6.14 14.29 -0.59
CA PHE A 397 5.66 15.13 -1.68
C PHE A 397 4.26 14.73 -2.15
N TRP A 398 3.99 13.43 -2.14
CA TRP A 398 2.65 12.93 -2.42
C TRP A 398 1.65 13.33 -1.34
N GLN A 399 2.03 13.17 -0.07
CA GLN A 399 1.21 13.53 1.08
C GLN A 399 0.83 15.01 1.08
N SER A 400 1.80 15.88 0.80
CA SER A 400 1.59 17.33 0.73
C SER A 400 0.89 17.81 -0.54
N GLY A 401 0.83 16.98 -1.59
CA GLY A 401 0.40 17.38 -2.92
C GLY A 401 1.39 18.35 -3.62
N ASP A 402 2.67 18.36 -3.20
CA ASP A 402 3.69 19.25 -3.76
C ASP A 402 4.13 18.79 -5.16
N ARG A 403 3.35 19.22 -6.15
CA ARG A 403 3.57 18.88 -7.55
C ARG A 403 4.94 19.33 -8.07
N ALA A 404 5.43 20.48 -7.63
CA ALA A 404 6.71 21.02 -8.09
C ALA A 404 7.86 20.12 -7.65
N LYS A 405 7.86 19.70 -6.38
CA LYS A 405 8.84 18.75 -5.84
C LYS A 405 8.69 17.37 -6.49
N MET A 406 7.46 16.84 -6.63
CA MET A 406 7.22 15.57 -7.32
C MET A 406 7.73 15.62 -8.76
N LYS A 407 7.37 16.66 -9.54
CA LYS A 407 7.87 16.86 -10.90
C LYS A 407 9.40 16.92 -10.94
N SER A 408 10.04 17.55 -9.96
CA SER A 408 11.50 17.64 -9.89
C SER A 408 12.19 16.28 -9.75
N ILE A 409 11.54 15.30 -9.12
CA ILE A 409 12.04 13.92 -9.03
C ILE A 409 11.75 13.16 -10.33
N LEU A 410 10.51 13.23 -10.81
CA LEU A 410 10.07 12.49 -12.00
C LEU A 410 10.75 12.97 -13.29
N SER A 411 11.19 14.24 -13.34
CA SER A 411 11.84 14.85 -14.53
C SER A 411 13.36 14.81 -14.48
N VAL A 412 13.96 14.07 -13.55
CA VAL A 412 15.42 13.95 -13.50
C VAL A 412 15.91 13.19 -14.72
N LYS A 413 16.69 13.88 -15.56
CA LYS A 413 17.42 13.23 -16.65
C LYS A 413 18.46 12.28 -16.04
N GLY A 414 18.27 10.99 -16.30
CA GLY A 414 19.19 9.93 -15.95
C GLY A 414 20.42 9.88 -16.89
N ASP A 415 21.10 8.74 -16.87
CA ASP A 415 21.92 8.35 -18.00
C ASP A 415 21.01 7.82 -19.13
N GLU A 416 21.59 7.59 -20.30
CA GLU A 416 20.85 7.12 -21.49
C GLU A 416 20.01 5.86 -21.22
N VAL A 417 20.50 4.96 -20.35
CA VAL A 417 19.80 3.72 -19.99
C VAL A 417 18.55 4.03 -19.16
N SER A 418 18.69 4.88 -18.15
CA SER A 418 17.57 5.30 -17.29
C SER A 418 16.51 6.09 -18.06
N GLU A 419 16.93 6.93 -19.02
CA GLU A 419 16.00 7.68 -19.88
C GLU A 419 15.22 6.74 -20.81
N LYS A 420 15.86 5.77 -21.45
CA LYS A 420 15.19 4.76 -22.29
C LYS A 420 14.21 3.92 -21.46
N PHE A 421 14.60 3.53 -20.25
CA PHE A 421 13.72 2.78 -19.36
C PHE A 421 12.50 3.59 -18.96
N SER A 422 12.70 4.84 -18.57
CA SER A 422 11.61 5.75 -18.22
C SER A 422 10.66 5.99 -19.41
N GLN A 423 11.19 6.17 -20.63
CA GLN A 423 10.37 6.32 -21.83
C GLN A 423 9.54 5.07 -22.14
N ALA A 424 10.14 3.87 -22.02
CA ALA A 424 9.44 2.61 -22.25
C ALA A 424 8.29 2.41 -21.26
N LEU A 425 8.45 2.88 -20.03
CA LEU A 425 7.45 2.75 -18.96
C LEU A 425 6.40 3.87 -18.95
N SER A 426 6.56 4.96 -19.70
CA SER A 426 5.63 6.09 -19.66
C SER A 426 5.00 6.45 -21.01
N SER A 427 5.79 6.85 -22.01
CA SER A 427 5.27 7.60 -23.16
C SER A 427 4.17 6.92 -23.97
N GLU A 428 4.32 5.64 -24.32
CA GLU A 428 3.29 4.91 -25.10
C GLU A 428 2.12 4.52 -24.20
N ARG A 429 2.38 4.21 -22.93
CA ARG A 429 1.35 3.91 -21.95
C ARG A 429 0.47 5.13 -21.69
N ASP A 430 1.06 6.32 -21.52
CA ASP A 430 0.32 7.58 -21.32
C ASP A 430 -0.64 7.86 -22.49
N LYS A 431 -0.22 7.63 -23.72
CA LYS A 431 -1.09 7.75 -24.91
C LYS A 431 -2.24 6.75 -24.87
N GLY A 432 -1.96 5.48 -24.57
CA GLY A 432 -2.96 4.42 -24.49
C GLY A 432 -3.99 4.69 -23.38
N MET A 433 -3.53 5.06 -22.19
CA MET A 433 -4.40 5.45 -21.08
C MET A 433 -5.25 6.68 -21.41
N ALA A 434 -4.66 7.73 -21.98
CA ALA A 434 -5.40 8.93 -22.37
C ALA A 434 -6.48 8.64 -23.43
N GLN A 435 -6.21 7.75 -24.41
CA GLN A 435 -7.22 7.32 -25.39
C GLN A 435 -8.38 6.56 -24.74
N LYS A 436 -8.11 5.67 -23.77
CA LYS A 436 -9.17 4.99 -23.04
C LYS A 436 -10.01 5.97 -22.21
N ILE A 437 -9.37 6.93 -21.55
CA ILE A 437 -10.04 7.99 -20.78
C ILE A 437 -10.89 8.88 -21.71
N ASP A 438 -10.40 9.24 -22.89
CA ASP A 438 -11.17 9.94 -23.92
C ASP A 438 -12.42 9.14 -24.33
N GLY A 439 -12.27 7.83 -24.53
CA GLY A 439 -13.40 6.94 -24.82
C GLY A 439 -14.43 6.91 -23.69
N LEU A 440 -14.01 6.89 -22.43
CA LEU A 440 -14.90 6.96 -21.26
C LEU A 440 -15.63 8.32 -21.19
N LEU A 441 -14.95 9.42 -21.48
CA LEU A 441 -15.55 10.77 -21.51
C LEU A 441 -16.59 10.95 -22.63
N LYS A 442 -16.45 10.21 -23.72
CA LYS A 442 -17.35 10.24 -24.88
C LYS A 442 -18.48 9.20 -24.81
N LYS A 443 -18.48 8.33 -23.81
CA LYS A 443 -19.47 7.27 -23.65
C LYS A 443 -20.86 7.88 -23.46
N ASP A 444 -21.88 7.22 -24.03
CA ASP A 444 -23.26 7.64 -23.86
C ASP A 444 -23.74 7.47 -22.41
N GLY A 445 -24.63 8.36 -22.00
CA GLY A 445 -25.21 8.38 -20.66
C GLY A 445 -24.53 9.38 -19.73
N LYS A 446 -24.86 9.27 -18.44
CA LYS A 446 -24.29 10.08 -17.36
C LYS A 446 -23.50 9.15 -16.46
N ASN A 447 -22.17 9.18 -16.60
CA ASN A 447 -21.29 8.27 -15.89
C ASN A 447 -20.25 9.07 -15.08
N THR A 448 -19.93 8.54 -13.91
CA THR A 448 -18.82 9.04 -13.07
C THR A 448 -17.81 7.92 -12.88
N TYR A 449 -16.55 8.16 -13.25
CA TYR A 449 -15.48 7.17 -13.11
C TYR A 449 -14.38 7.70 -12.21
N PHE A 450 -13.73 6.79 -11.51
CA PHE A 450 -12.50 7.07 -10.77
C PHE A 450 -11.33 6.37 -11.47
N ILE A 451 -10.28 7.10 -11.78
CA ILE A 451 -9.05 6.59 -12.40
C ILE A 451 -7.95 6.64 -11.35
N LEU A 452 -7.31 5.52 -11.09
CA LEU A 452 -6.16 5.40 -10.21
C LEU A 452 -4.97 4.89 -11.00
N ILE A 453 -4.03 5.78 -11.27
CA ILE A 453 -2.80 5.47 -12.02
C ILE A 453 -1.60 6.12 -11.34
N GLY A 454 -0.40 5.58 -11.54
CA GLY A 454 0.80 6.11 -10.91
C GLY A 454 0.99 7.60 -11.11
N SER A 455 1.49 8.29 -10.09
CA SER A 455 1.75 9.74 -10.13
C SER A 455 2.64 10.16 -11.30
N ALA A 456 3.51 9.25 -11.77
CA ALA A 456 4.35 9.46 -12.95
C ALA A 456 3.54 9.66 -14.24
N HIS A 457 2.32 9.12 -14.31
CA HIS A 457 1.42 9.25 -15.44
C HIS A 457 0.50 10.48 -15.37
N LEU A 458 0.49 11.24 -14.25
CA LEU A 458 -0.37 12.43 -14.09
C LEU A 458 0.41 13.73 -13.88
N VAL A 459 1.55 13.68 -13.19
CA VAL A 459 2.27 14.89 -12.74
C VAL A 459 3.12 15.56 -13.84
N PRO A 460 3.88 14.83 -14.69
CA PRO A 460 4.65 15.44 -15.78
C PRO A 460 3.77 16.13 -16.83
N GLU A 461 4.32 17.13 -17.53
CA GLU A 461 3.56 17.89 -18.53
C GLU A 461 3.12 17.04 -19.72
N ASN A 462 3.98 16.11 -20.16
CA ASN A 462 3.71 15.23 -21.30
C ASN A 462 2.98 13.93 -20.90
N SER A 463 2.37 13.91 -19.72
CA SER A 463 1.65 12.77 -19.18
C SER A 463 0.18 12.73 -19.64
N VAL A 464 -0.59 11.79 -19.13
CA VAL A 464 -2.03 11.64 -19.41
C VAL A 464 -2.78 12.97 -19.25
N THR A 465 -2.48 13.75 -18.19
CA THR A 465 -3.14 15.06 -17.98
C THR A 465 -2.81 16.07 -19.08
N GLY A 466 -1.59 16.08 -19.58
CA GLY A 466 -1.16 16.93 -20.71
C GLY A 466 -1.83 16.50 -22.02
N ILE A 467 -1.79 15.21 -22.32
CA ILE A 467 -2.43 14.65 -23.53
C ILE A 467 -3.93 14.94 -23.55
N LEU A 468 -4.64 14.82 -22.43
CA LEU A 468 -6.06 15.17 -22.34
C LEU A 468 -6.30 16.65 -22.57
N ARG A 469 -5.41 17.55 -22.13
CA ARG A 469 -5.49 18.98 -22.43
C ARG A 469 -5.28 19.27 -23.91
N ASP A 470 -4.32 18.58 -24.56
CA ASP A 470 -4.07 18.66 -26.01
C ASP A 470 -5.26 18.14 -26.81
N MET A 471 -6.02 17.19 -26.30
CA MET A 471 -7.30 16.74 -26.86
C MET A 471 -8.46 17.73 -26.65
N GLY A 472 -8.22 18.86 -25.97
CA GLY A 472 -9.20 19.92 -25.74
C GLY A 472 -9.98 19.79 -24.43
N TYR A 473 -9.65 18.87 -23.55
CA TYR A 473 -10.34 18.75 -22.25
C TYR A 473 -9.82 19.74 -21.22
N LYS A 474 -10.72 20.28 -20.39
CA LYS A 474 -10.35 21.04 -19.20
C LYS A 474 -10.03 20.06 -18.07
N VAL A 475 -8.75 19.86 -17.78
CA VAL A 475 -8.27 19.07 -16.64
C VAL A 475 -8.02 20.01 -15.47
N VAL A 476 -8.82 19.89 -14.42
CA VAL A 476 -8.79 20.72 -13.21
C VAL A 476 -8.09 19.98 -12.09
N GLU A 477 -7.10 20.60 -11.46
CA GLU A 477 -6.49 20.11 -10.22
C GLU A 477 -7.39 20.46 -9.03
N LYS A 478 -7.57 19.55 -8.10
CA LYS A 478 -8.52 19.65 -6.98
C LYS A 478 -7.80 19.80 -5.65
#